data_00bcfbe405210f558379729cf25c8415
#
_entry.id   00bcfbe405210f558379729cf25c8415
#
_cell.length_a   1.000
_cell.length_b   1.000
_cell.length_c   1.000
_cell.angle_alpha   90.00
_cell.angle_beta   90.00
_cell.angle_gamma   90.00
#
_symmetry.space_group_name_H-M   'P 1'
#
loop_
_entity.id
_entity.type
_entity.pdbx_description
1 polymer ?
#
loop_
_entity_poly.entity_id
_entity_poly.type
_entity_poly.pdbx_seq_one_letter_code
_entity_poly.pdbx_strand_id
1 'polypeptide(L)'
;MRVAADSGVLTCLSLLSPDPPQTLLFRLCLTSGDFAPVALLPGWCGAVTIAADHTIWAGVGEQLLHFPLDSVVPDVQLGEFGLIRFLSCQQSKLLISDPWAGRCLLMDTTPPYAPRQLYAGECGGCCFASCRKGTLPDWKASLNEP
;
A
#
# COMPACT_ATOMS: atom_id res chain seq x y z
N MET A 1 -5.96 -10.98 4.62
CA MET A 1 -5.14 -10.94 3.42
C MET A 1 -5.37 -9.62 2.68
N ARG A 2 -4.34 -9.03 2.17
CA ARG A 2 -4.40 -7.82 1.34
C ARG A 2 -3.96 -8.18 -0.08
N VAL A 3 -4.57 -7.56 -1.08
CA VAL A 3 -4.36 -7.93 -2.49
C VAL A 3 -4.28 -6.68 -3.35
N ALA A 4 -3.34 -6.67 -4.28
CA ALA A 4 -3.26 -5.74 -5.40
C ALA A 4 -3.18 -6.52 -6.70
N ALA A 5 -3.91 -6.10 -7.73
CA ALA A 5 -3.99 -6.80 -9.00
C ALA A 5 -3.28 -6.01 -10.10
N ASP A 6 -2.54 -6.72 -10.96
CA ASP A 6 -1.88 -6.16 -12.13
C ASP A 6 -1.74 -7.22 -13.21
N SER A 7 -2.37 -6.98 -14.38
CA SER A 7 -2.23 -7.81 -15.59
C SER A 7 -2.42 -9.32 -15.37
N GLY A 8 -3.43 -9.70 -14.56
CA GLY A 8 -3.71 -11.11 -14.27
C GLY A 8 -2.82 -11.74 -13.20
N VAL A 9 -2.00 -10.93 -12.53
CA VAL A 9 -1.21 -11.37 -11.39
C VAL A 9 -1.71 -10.64 -10.14
N LEU A 10 -1.97 -11.40 -9.08
CA LEU A 10 -2.27 -10.86 -7.75
C LEU A 10 -0.98 -10.78 -6.94
N THR A 11 -0.72 -9.62 -6.37
CA THR A 11 0.30 -9.45 -5.34
C THR A 11 -0.41 -9.43 -3.99
N CYS A 12 -0.04 -10.34 -3.12
CA CYS A 12 -0.77 -10.60 -1.89
C CYS A 12 0.12 -10.45 -0.66
N LEU A 13 -0.46 -9.88 0.40
CA LEU A 13 0.09 -9.95 1.75
C LEU A 13 -0.81 -10.81 2.61
N SER A 14 -0.25 -11.76 3.31
CA SER A 14 -0.99 -12.63 4.22
C SER A 14 -0.23 -12.81 5.53
N LEU A 15 -0.94 -12.62 6.64
CA LEU A 15 -0.38 -12.91 7.95
C LEU A 15 -0.24 -14.44 8.10
N LEU A 16 0.99 -14.92 8.28
CA LEU A 16 1.26 -16.35 8.49
C LEU A 16 1.23 -16.74 9.96
N SER A 17 1.71 -15.86 10.83
CA SER A 17 1.81 -16.13 12.25
C SER A 17 1.50 -14.84 13.02
N PRO A 18 0.66 -14.92 14.09
CA PRO A 18 0.35 -13.75 14.88
C PRO A 18 1.32 -13.48 16.04
N ASP A 19 2.13 -14.47 16.44
CA ASP A 19 3.02 -14.34 17.60
C ASP A 19 4.30 -15.19 17.41
N PRO A 20 5.46 -14.63 17.09
CA PRO A 20 5.62 -13.23 16.64
C PRO A 20 4.95 -12.99 15.28
N PRO A 21 4.46 -11.78 15.00
CA PRO A 21 3.77 -11.53 13.75
C PRO A 21 4.72 -11.64 12.55
N GLN A 22 4.30 -12.42 11.56
CA GLN A 22 5.01 -12.63 10.30
C GLN A 22 4.03 -12.55 9.14
N THR A 23 4.41 -11.81 8.11
CA THR A 23 3.61 -11.59 6.91
C THR A 23 4.36 -12.11 5.69
N LEU A 24 3.68 -12.91 4.89
CA LEU A 24 4.18 -13.38 3.60
C LEU A 24 3.72 -12.44 2.49
N LEU A 25 4.66 -11.95 1.70
CA LEU A 25 4.43 -11.30 0.43
C LEU A 25 4.62 -12.32 -0.69
N PHE A 26 3.61 -12.51 -1.53
CA PHE A 26 3.65 -13.48 -2.62
C PHE A 26 2.87 -12.99 -3.83
N ARG A 27 3.14 -13.62 -4.99
CA ARG A 27 2.40 -13.41 -6.23
C ARG A 27 1.64 -14.67 -6.62
N LEU A 28 0.46 -14.49 -7.16
CA LEU A 28 -0.40 -15.56 -7.68
C LEU A 28 -0.80 -15.22 -9.11
N CYS A 29 -0.45 -16.08 -10.05
CA CYS A 29 -0.89 -15.93 -11.44
C CYS A 29 -2.31 -16.50 -11.57
N LEU A 30 -3.26 -15.67 -12.03
CA LEU A 30 -4.67 -16.06 -12.14
C LEU A 30 -4.92 -17.06 -13.28
N THR A 31 -4.09 -17.04 -14.34
CA THR A 31 -4.27 -17.94 -15.48
C THR A 31 -3.69 -19.33 -15.25
N SER A 32 -2.49 -19.41 -14.64
CA SER A 32 -1.79 -20.69 -14.40
C SER A 32 -2.02 -21.25 -13.00
N GLY A 33 -2.42 -20.42 -12.03
CA GLY A 33 -2.46 -20.78 -10.63
C GLY A 33 -1.10 -20.85 -9.94
N ASP A 34 -0.05 -20.41 -10.63
CA ASP A 34 1.30 -20.43 -10.08
C ASP A 34 1.44 -19.48 -8.89
N PHE A 35 2.05 -19.99 -7.84
CA PHE A 35 2.33 -19.28 -6.60
C PHE A 35 3.83 -19.01 -6.51
N ALA A 36 4.20 -17.75 -6.28
CA ALA A 36 5.58 -17.33 -6.14
C ALA A 36 5.76 -16.49 -4.87
N PRO A 37 6.39 -17.03 -3.80
CA PRO A 37 6.72 -16.25 -2.64
C PRO A 37 7.76 -15.20 -2.99
N VAL A 38 7.59 -13.98 -2.47
CA VAL A 38 8.53 -12.86 -2.67
C VAL A 38 9.37 -12.66 -1.42
N ALA A 39 8.73 -12.49 -0.27
CA ALA A 39 9.43 -12.23 0.98
C ALA A 39 8.61 -12.64 2.19
N LEU A 40 9.30 -13.09 3.23
CA LEU A 40 8.73 -13.27 4.56
C LEU A 40 9.19 -12.09 5.43
N LEU A 41 8.24 -11.33 5.96
CA LEU A 41 8.48 -10.05 6.59
C LEU A 41 8.03 -10.08 8.06
N PRO A 42 8.85 -9.57 8.99
CA PRO A 42 8.43 -9.45 10.38
C PRO A 42 7.42 -8.31 10.51
N GLY A 43 6.32 -8.59 11.19
CA GLY A 43 5.30 -7.59 11.47
C GLY A 43 3.90 -7.99 10.99
N TRP A 44 2.93 -7.20 11.39
CA TRP A 44 1.53 -7.37 11.03
C TRP A 44 1.28 -7.00 9.57
N CYS A 45 0.41 -7.75 8.94
CA CYS A 45 -0.06 -7.48 7.59
C CYS A 45 -0.83 -6.15 7.55
N GLY A 46 -0.32 -5.18 6.80
CA GLY A 46 -0.92 -3.87 6.63
C GLY A 46 -1.61 -3.68 5.29
N ALA A 47 -0.86 -3.26 4.29
CA ALA A 47 -1.39 -2.92 2.97
C ALA A 47 -0.37 -3.21 1.87
N VAL A 48 -0.86 -3.37 0.65
CA VAL A 48 -0.02 -3.57 -0.54
C VAL A 48 -0.62 -2.83 -1.73
N THR A 49 0.23 -2.26 -2.56
CA THR A 49 -0.15 -1.68 -3.84
C THR A 49 0.95 -1.90 -4.88
N ILE A 50 0.59 -1.76 -6.15
CA ILE A 50 1.50 -1.90 -7.28
C ILE A 50 1.64 -0.55 -7.96
N ALA A 51 2.87 -0.10 -8.18
CA ALA A 51 3.17 1.12 -8.91
C ALA A 51 3.03 0.92 -10.43
N ALA A 52 3.04 2.03 -11.17
CA ALA A 52 2.93 1.98 -12.63
C ALA A 52 4.08 1.24 -13.31
N ASP A 53 5.25 1.17 -12.69
CA ASP A 53 6.42 0.41 -13.13
C ASP A 53 6.39 -1.07 -12.69
N HIS A 54 5.27 -1.55 -12.18
CA HIS A 54 5.04 -2.90 -11.67
C HIS A 54 5.83 -3.25 -10.40
N THR A 55 6.46 -2.28 -9.75
CA THR A 55 7.11 -2.47 -8.46
C THR A 55 6.08 -2.47 -7.33
N ILE A 56 6.46 -3.00 -6.19
CA ILE A 56 5.56 -3.25 -5.06
C ILE A 56 5.86 -2.27 -3.93
N TRP A 57 4.83 -1.63 -3.39
CA TRP A 57 4.87 -0.94 -2.11
C TRP A 57 4.04 -1.72 -1.10
N ALA A 58 4.62 -2.03 0.05
CA ALA A 58 3.98 -2.81 1.09
C ALA A 58 4.16 -2.16 2.46
N GLY A 59 3.06 -2.07 3.21
CA GLY A 59 3.08 -1.70 4.62
C GLY A 59 3.02 -2.97 5.46
N VAL A 60 4.06 -3.21 6.25
CA VAL A 60 4.14 -4.37 7.14
C VAL A 60 4.67 -3.91 8.50
N GLY A 61 3.89 -4.18 9.56
CA GLY A 61 4.20 -3.65 10.87
C GLY A 61 4.23 -2.11 10.84
N GLU A 62 5.30 -1.55 11.37
CA GLU A 62 5.51 -0.10 11.44
C GLU A 62 6.31 0.45 10.25
N GLN A 63 6.45 -0.34 9.18
CA GLN A 63 7.34 -0.04 8.07
C GLN A 63 6.60 0.05 6.74
N LEU A 64 7.08 0.95 5.89
CA LEU A 64 6.75 1.00 4.45
C LEU A 64 7.96 0.48 3.67
N LEU A 65 7.72 -0.52 2.83
CA LEU A 65 8.75 -1.22 2.08
C LEU A 65 8.49 -1.09 0.59
N HIS A 66 9.54 -0.91 -0.20
CA HIS A 66 9.49 -0.95 -1.66
C HIS A 66 10.32 -2.12 -2.18
N PHE A 67 9.73 -2.91 -3.05
CA PHE A 67 10.39 -4.03 -3.73
C PHE A 67 10.55 -3.72 -5.21
N PRO A 68 11.79 -3.64 -5.71
CA PRO A 68 12.04 -3.52 -7.14
C PRO A 68 11.47 -4.70 -7.92
N LEU A 69 11.32 -4.53 -9.22
CA LEU A 69 10.89 -5.61 -10.10
C LEU A 69 11.84 -6.81 -9.97
N ASP A 70 11.26 -8.00 -9.83
CA ASP A 70 11.99 -9.28 -9.70
C ASP A 70 12.96 -9.36 -8.51
N SER A 71 12.81 -8.48 -7.51
CA SER A 71 13.61 -8.53 -6.29
C SER A 71 12.81 -9.09 -5.12
N VAL A 72 13.48 -9.88 -4.29
CA VAL A 72 12.94 -10.39 -3.02
C VAL A 72 13.44 -9.58 -1.81
N VAL A 73 14.27 -8.57 -2.06
CA VAL A 73 14.85 -7.70 -1.04
C VAL A 73 14.34 -6.27 -1.28
N PRO A 74 13.81 -5.60 -0.26
CA PRO A 74 13.38 -4.21 -0.43
C PRO A 74 14.58 -3.29 -0.61
N ASP A 75 14.44 -2.31 -1.50
CA ASP A 75 15.43 -1.25 -1.71
C ASP A 75 15.12 0.03 -0.93
N VAL A 76 13.90 0.15 -0.39
CA VAL A 76 13.46 1.25 0.46
C VAL A 76 12.79 0.68 1.69
N GLN A 77 13.19 1.18 2.85
CA GLN A 77 12.57 0.87 4.14
C GLN A 77 12.38 2.15 4.92
N LEU A 78 11.12 2.53 5.14
CA LEU A 78 10.76 3.69 5.93
C LEU A 78 10.00 3.24 7.17
N GLY A 79 10.42 3.72 8.33
CA GLY A 79 9.82 3.38 9.62
C GLY A 79 8.91 4.47 10.18
N GLU A 80 8.56 4.32 11.46
CA GLU A 80 7.80 5.30 12.25
C GLU A 80 6.34 5.48 11.84
N PHE A 81 5.75 4.47 11.21
CA PHE A 81 4.30 4.39 11.00
C PHE A 81 3.63 3.68 12.18
N GLY A 82 2.32 3.86 12.35
CA GLY A 82 1.54 3.05 13.28
C GLY A 82 1.32 1.65 12.70
N LEU A 83 0.28 1.49 11.92
CA LEU A 83 0.08 0.34 11.06
C LEU A 83 -0.58 0.86 9.79
N ILE A 84 0.13 0.78 8.67
CA ILE A 84 -0.41 1.22 7.38
C ILE A 84 -1.55 0.30 6.98
N ARG A 85 -2.76 0.85 6.83
CA ARG A 85 -3.95 0.07 6.50
C ARG A 85 -4.32 0.12 5.03
N PHE A 86 -3.97 1.20 4.35
CA PHE A 86 -4.25 1.37 2.94
C PHE A 86 -3.09 2.06 2.24
N LEU A 87 -2.78 1.58 1.05
CA LEU A 87 -1.84 2.18 0.11
C LEU A 87 -2.52 2.31 -1.23
N SER A 88 -2.33 3.45 -1.88
CA SER A 88 -2.78 3.68 -3.25
C SER A 88 -1.69 4.41 -4.01
N CYS A 89 -1.31 3.86 -5.15
CA CYS A 89 -0.29 4.46 -6.02
C CYS A 89 -0.94 4.92 -7.32
N GLN A 90 -0.70 6.16 -7.67
CA GLN A 90 -1.12 6.72 -8.95
C GLN A 90 0.03 7.56 -9.52
N GLN A 91 0.50 7.20 -10.73
CA GLN A 91 1.68 7.80 -11.34
C GLN A 91 2.88 7.72 -10.38
N SER A 92 3.48 8.85 -10.04
CA SER A 92 4.64 8.93 -9.14
C SER A 92 4.26 9.30 -7.70
N LYS A 93 2.98 9.15 -7.32
CA LYS A 93 2.47 9.50 -6.00
C LYS A 93 1.97 8.27 -5.26
N LEU A 94 2.31 8.17 -3.99
CA LEU A 94 1.83 7.15 -3.07
C LEU A 94 1.03 7.80 -1.96
N LEU A 95 -0.22 7.36 -1.82
CA LEU A 95 -1.09 7.77 -0.74
C LEU A 95 -1.05 6.71 0.36
N ILE A 96 -0.79 7.14 1.58
CA ILE A 96 -0.55 6.27 2.72
C ILE A 96 -1.60 6.58 3.79
N SER A 97 -2.40 5.59 4.14
CA SER A 97 -3.33 5.69 5.25
C SER A 97 -2.76 4.99 6.48
N ASP A 98 -2.54 5.76 7.54
CA ASP A 98 -1.97 5.32 8.80
C ASP A 98 -2.92 5.71 9.94
N PRO A 99 -4.05 4.99 10.08
CA PRO A 99 -5.10 5.37 11.00
C PRO A 99 -4.71 5.23 12.47
N TRP A 100 -3.79 4.35 12.81
CA TRP A 100 -3.32 4.18 14.18
C TRP A 100 -2.50 5.37 14.67
N ALA A 101 -1.78 6.02 13.76
CA ALA A 101 -1.13 7.30 14.04
C ALA A 101 -2.05 8.50 13.75
N GLY A 102 -3.30 8.27 13.32
CA GLY A 102 -4.29 9.30 13.06
C GLY A 102 -3.94 10.21 11.89
N ARG A 103 -3.39 9.68 10.79
CA ARG A 103 -2.90 10.51 9.69
C ARG A 103 -3.05 9.86 8.32
N CYS A 104 -3.10 10.71 7.32
CA CYS A 104 -3.01 10.34 5.91
C CYS A 104 -1.86 11.11 5.27
N LEU A 105 -1.01 10.43 4.54
CA LEU A 105 0.24 10.96 4.01
C LEU A 105 0.29 10.81 2.49
N LEU A 106 0.98 11.76 1.84
CA LEU A 106 1.32 11.69 0.42
C LEU A 106 2.84 11.70 0.27
N MET A 107 3.35 10.81 -0.56
CA MET A 107 4.78 10.66 -0.79
C MET A 107 5.06 10.51 -2.30
N ASP A 108 6.16 11.09 -2.77
CA ASP A 108 6.68 10.75 -4.09
C ASP A 108 7.32 9.37 -4.08
N THR A 109 7.13 8.60 -5.16
CA THR A 109 7.75 7.27 -5.30
C THR A 109 9.19 7.34 -5.78
N THR A 110 9.77 8.53 -5.81
CA THR A 110 11.18 8.79 -6.14
C THR A 110 11.89 9.44 -4.94
N PRO A 111 13.21 9.21 -4.78
CA PRO A 111 13.95 9.86 -3.71
C PRO A 111 13.79 11.40 -3.72
N PRO A 112 13.73 12.04 -2.54
CA PRO A 112 14.11 11.56 -1.22
C PRO A 112 13.04 10.85 -0.39
N TYR A 113 11.96 10.35 -0.91
CA TYR A 113 10.90 9.59 -0.18
C TYR A 113 10.46 10.28 1.13
N ALA A 114 10.02 11.53 1.02
CA ALA A 114 9.59 12.31 2.17
C ALA A 114 8.06 12.34 2.27
N PRO A 115 7.42 11.57 3.17
CA PRO A 115 5.99 11.63 3.36
C PRO A 115 5.55 13.01 3.88
N ARG A 116 4.49 13.54 3.27
CA ARG A 116 3.87 14.80 3.66
C ARG A 116 2.49 14.53 4.21
N GLN A 117 2.20 15.02 5.40
CA GLN A 117 0.88 14.87 5.99
C GLN A 117 -0.16 15.69 5.23
N LEU A 118 -1.21 15.02 4.74
CA LEU A 118 -2.37 15.65 4.12
C LEU A 118 -3.48 15.88 5.14
N TYR A 119 -3.62 14.96 6.09
CA TYR A 119 -4.71 14.96 7.04
C TYR A 119 -4.24 14.35 8.35
N ALA A 120 -4.67 14.95 9.47
CA ALA A 120 -4.50 14.43 10.83
C ALA A 120 -5.88 14.27 11.46
N GLY A 121 -6.13 13.11 12.07
CA GLY A 121 -7.40 12.78 12.71
C GLY A 121 -7.79 11.33 12.43
N GLU A 122 -9.06 10.99 12.71
CA GLU A 122 -9.56 9.67 12.41
C GLU A 122 -9.62 9.46 10.88
N CYS A 123 -8.99 8.39 10.42
CA CYS A 123 -8.89 8.07 9.01
C CYS A 123 -9.14 6.57 8.82
N GLY A 124 -10.27 6.23 8.23
CA GLY A 124 -10.61 4.82 7.95
C GLY A 124 -9.85 4.25 6.77
N GLY A 125 -9.55 5.05 5.80
CA GLY A 125 -8.81 4.70 4.61
C GLY A 125 -8.93 5.79 3.57
N CYS A 126 -7.96 5.88 2.69
CA CYS A 126 -7.96 6.83 1.59
C CYS A 126 -7.36 6.20 0.34
N CYS A 127 -7.85 6.63 -0.80
CA CYS A 127 -7.33 6.21 -2.10
C CYS A 127 -7.43 7.37 -3.09
N PHE A 128 -6.66 7.29 -4.15
CA PHE A 128 -6.82 8.21 -5.25
C PHE A 128 -8.15 7.95 -5.94
N ALA A 129 -8.94 9.01 -6.12
CA ALA A 129 -10.10 8.94 -6.98
C ALA A 129 -9.64 9.02 -8.44
N SER A 130 -10.16 8.14 -9.30
CA SER A 130 -9.99 8.30 -10.73
C SER A 130 -10.94 9.40 -11.21
N CYS A 131 -10.37 10.52 -11.66
CA CYS A 131 -11.16 11.57 -12.29
C CYS A 131 -11.41 11.21 -13.75
N ARG A 132 -12.69 11.09 -14.13
CA ARG A 132 -13.04 11.17 -15.54
C ARG A 132 -12.78 12.58 -16.05
N LYS A 133 -12.33 12.66 -17.31
CA LYS A 133 -11.98 13.90 -18.01
C LYS A 133 -12.98 15.04 -17.68
N GLY A 134 -12.50 16.06 -16.96
CA GLY A 134 -13.22 17.32 -16.72
C GLY A 134 -14.12 17.38 -15.51
N THR A 135 -14.28 16.31 -14.73
CA THR A 135 -15.10 16.33 -13.52
C THR A 135 -14.34 15.81 -12.30
N LEU A 136 -14.05 16.72 -11.40
CA LEU A 136 -13.70 16.33 -10.03
C LEU A 136 -14.99 15.88 -9.34
N PRO A 137 -15.01 14.70 -8.73
CA PRO A 137 -16.15 14.35 -7.88
C PRO A 137 -16.30 15.39 -6.78
N ASP A 138 -17.53 15.83 -6.55
CA ASP A 138 -17.81 16.76 -5.47
C ASP A 138 -17.78 16.01 -4.13
N TRP A 139 -16.56 15.77 -3.65
CA TRP A 139 -16.33 15.07 -2.39
C TRP A 139 -16.91 15.82 -1.19
N LYS A 140 -17.11 17.14 -1.30
CA LYS A 140 -17.74 17.95 -0.25
C LYS A 140 -19.23 17.64 -0.12
N ALA A 141 -19.91 17.38 -1.23
CA ALA A 141 -21.30 16.95 -1.21
C ALA A 141 -21.44 15.57 -0.55
N SER A 142 -20.50 14.64 -0.80
CA SER A 142 -20.50 13.31 -0.20
C SER A 142 -20.30 13.34 1.30
N LEU A 143 -19.55 14.31 1.84
CA LEU A 143 -19.34 14.45 3.28
C LEU A 143 -20.56 14.96 4.04
N ASN A 144 -21.48 15.60 3.35
CA ASN A 144 -22.69 16.19 3.92
C ASN A 144 -23.95 15.32 3.74
N GLU A 145 -23.82 14.19 3.07
CA GLU A 145 -24.91 13.21 2.98
C GLU A 145 -24.99 12.41 4.29
N PRO A 146 -26.19 12.29 4.90
CA PRO A 146 -26.39 11.51 6.10
C PRO A 146 -26.19 10.00 5.90
#